data_5b8f54c443e77b15a1e16e1209365b19
#
_entry.id   5b8f54c443e77b15a1e16e1209365b19
#
_cell.length_a   1.000
_cell.length_b   1.000
_cell.length_c   1.000
_cell.angle_alpha   90.00
_cell.angle_beta   90.00
_cell.angle_gamma   90.00
#
_symmetry.space_group_name_H-M   'P 1'
#
loop_
_entity.id
_entity.type
_entity.pdbx_description
1 polymer ?
#
loop_
_entity_poly.entity_id
_entity_poly.type
_entity_poly.pdbx_seq_one_letter_code
_entity_poly.pdbx_strand_id
1 'polypeptide(L)'
;SPRHLDIPAIAALQLQKPAALKSVVVMIDPPDHVLNDITSIIRPDYLQIHKVDAVRAAMISERTRVPLILGVAMRQPSDLAMAHALEPIAEHLLLDAPESGSGSAFDWNVLRGVHFAKPWFLAGGLTIANVREAISITGAPMVDVSSGIEDILGHKSPEKIAAFNRAVLHPTHG
;
A
#
# COMPACT_ATOMS: atom_id res chain seq x y z
N SER A 1 -12.27 3.53 -10.68
CA SER A 1 -11.06 2.73 -10.93
C SER A 1 -11.44 1.42 -11.60
N PRO A 2 -10.65 0.89 -12.57
CA PRO A 2 -10.89 -0.45 -13.15
C PRO A 2 -10.73 -1.57 -12.12
N ARG A 3 -10.17 -1.29 -10.95
CA ARG A 3 -10.03 -2.21 -9.82
C ARG A 3 -11.08 -1.97 -8.73
N HIS A 4 -12.13 -1.19 -9.02
CA HIS A 4 -13.20 -0.94 -8.07
C HIS A 4 -14.05 -2.20 -7.89
N LEU A 5 -14.33 -2.51 -6.62
CA LEU A 5 -15.26 -3.57 -6.22
C LEU A 5 -16.38 -2.97 -5.37
N ASP A 6 -17.58 -3.46 -5.55
CA ASP A 6 -18.70 -3.16 -4.65
C ASP A 6 -18.63 -4.00 -3.35
N ILE A 7 -19.41 -3.60 -2.35
CA ILE A 7 -19.41 -4.28 -1.04
C ILE A 7 -19.73 -5.79 -1.15
N PRO A 8 -20.73 -6.22 -1.93
CA PRO A 8 -20.99 -7.65 -2.09
C PRO A 8 -19.82 -8.45 -2.65
N ALA A 9 -19.11 -7.91 -3.66
CA ALA A 9 -17.92 -8.55 -4.22
C ALA A 9 -16.78 -8.62 -3.22
N ILE A 10 -16.54 -7.55 -2.45
CA ILE A 10 -15.55 -7.55 -1.37
C ILE A 10 -15.90 -8.59 -0.30
N ALA A 11 -17.18 -8.68 0.10
CA ALA A 11 -17.64 -9.65 1.09
C ALA A 11 -17.43 -11.10 0.62
N ALA A 12 -17.69 -11.38 -0.65
CA ALA A 12 -17.45 -12.69 -1.24
C ALA A 12 -15.96 -13.08 -1.21
N LEU A 13 -15.07 -12.14 -1.52
CA LEU A 13 -13.61 -12.33 -1.42
C LEU A 13 -13.15 -12.55 0.03
N GLN A 14 -13.72 -11.78 0.97
CA GLN A 14 -13.39 -11.92 2.39
C GLN A 14 -13.71 -13.32 2.92
N LEU A 15 -14.83 -13.92 2.49
CA LEU A 15 -15.22 -15.28 2.88
C LEU A 15 -14.26 -16.36 2.32
N GLN A 16 -13.64 -16.10 1.18
CA GLN A 16 -12.72 -17.03 0.51
C GLN A 16 -11.26 -16.82 0.92
N LYS A 17 -10.97 -15.76 1.69
CA LYS A 17 -9.61 -15.40 2.10
C LYS A 17 -8.98 -16.51 2.95
N PRO A 18 -7.80 -17.05 2.59
CA PRO A 18 -7.04 -17.94 3.46
C PRO A 18 -6.77 -17.31 4.83
N ALA A 19 -6.88 -18.09 5.90
CA ALA A 19 -6.68 -17.60 7.27
C ALA A 19 -5.29 -16.98 7.51
N ALA A 20 -4.28 -17.43 6.78
CA ALA A 20 -2.91 -16.92 6.88
C ALA A 20 -2.74 -15.52 6.25
N LEU A 21 -3.69 -15.06 5.42
CA LEU A 21 -3.61 -13.75 4.78
C LEU A 21 -4.39 -12.70 5.58
N LYS A 22 -3.89 -11.47 5.52
CA LYS A 22 -4.59 -10.29 6.02
C LYS A 22 -5.34 -9.60 4.88
N SER A 23 -6.55 -9.15 5.17
CA SER A 23 -7.34 -8.37 4.22
C SER A 23 -7.09 -6.88 4.39
N VAL A 24 -6.93 -6.20 3.27
CA VAL A 24 -6.74 -4.74 3.23
C VAL A 24 -7.78 -4.16 2.27
N VAL A 25 -8.60 -3.23 2.75
CA VAL A 25 -9.52 -2.46 1.89
C VAL A 25 -8.87 -1.11 1.57
N VAL A 26 -8.67 -0.85 0.27
CA VAL A 26 -7.99 0.36 -0.21
C VAL A 26 -9.01 1.41 -0.62
N MET A 27 -8.86 2.63 -0.09
CA MET A 27 -9.78 3.74 -0.34
C MET A 27 -9.03 5.07 -0.47
N ILE A 28 -9.68 6.02 -1.17
CA ILE A 28 -9.20 7.40 -1.30
C ILE A 28 -10.21 8.29 -0.58
N ASP A 29 -9.80 8.92 0.53
CA ASP A 29 -10.61 9.81 1.37
C ASP A 29 -12.11 9.41 1.39
N PRO A 30 -12.44 8.24 1.94
CA PRO A 30 -13.80 7.72 1.89
C PRO A 30 -14.73 8.54 2.79
N PRO A 31 -16.00 8.76 2.38
CA PRO A 31 -16.99 9.36 3.26
C PRO A 31 -17.34 8.42 4.42
N ASP A 32 -17.80 9.01 5.53
CA ASP A 32 -18.02 8.28 6.79
C ASP A 32 -19.00 7.12 6.69
N HIS A 33 -20.04 7.25 5.85
CA HIS A 33 -20.98 6.14 5.66
C HIS A 33 -20.34 4.92 5.01
N VAL A 34 -19.43 5.12 4.04
CA VAL A 34 -18.66 4.03 3.40
C VAL A 34 -17.75 3.35 4.43
N LEU A 35 -17.10 4.12 5.31
CA LEU A 35 -16.29 3.56 6.39
C LEU A 35 -17.14 2.66 7.32
N ASN A 36 -18.35 3.13 7.68
CA ASN A 36 -19.25 2.35 8.51
C ASN A 36 -19.67 1.03 7.85
N ASP A 37 -20.04 1.08 6.56
CA ASP A 37 -20.43 -0.11 5.81
C ASP A 37 -19.27 -1.11 5.69
N ILE A 38 -18.07 -0.65 5.33
CA ILE A 38 -16.89 -1.49 5.22
C ILE A 38 -16.54 -2.14 6.57
N THR A 39 -16.55 -1.37 7.65
CA THR A 39 -16.18 -1.90 8.97
C THR A 39 -17.22 -2.84 9.57
N SER A 40 -18.50 -2.62 9.31
CA SER A 40 -19.59 -3.47 9.84
C SER A 40 -19.79 -4.74 9.03
N ILE A 41 -19.70 -4.66 7.70
CA ILE A 41 -20.01 -5.75 6.77
C ILE A 41 -18.75 -6.58 6.46
N ILE A 42 -17.66 -5.93 6.06
CA ILE A 42 -16.44 -6.60 5.59
C ILE A 42 -15.53 -7.00 6.75
N ARG A 43 -15.37 -6.13 7.75
CA ARG A 43 -14.46 -6.32 8.90
C ARG A 43 -13.05 -6.65 8.45
N PRO A 44 -12.40 -5.79 7.64
CA PRO A 44 -11.06 -6.05 7.15
C PRO A 44 -10.03 -6.03 8.29
N ASP A 45 -8.88 -6.65 8.06
CA ASP A 45 -7.75 -6.58 8.99
C ASP A 45 -7.10 -5.18 9.00
N TYR A 46 -7.10 -4.48 7.84
CA TYR A 46 -6.55 -3.14 7.67
C TYR A 46 -7.41 -2.29 6.74
N LEU A 47 -7.39 -0.98 6.95
CA LEU A 47 -7.84 0.02 5.98
C LEU A 47 -6.63 0.75 5.42
N GLN A 48 -6.45 0.71 4.10
CA GLN A 48 -5.43 1.50 3.42
C GLN A 48 -6.07 2.77 2.85
N ILE A 49 -5.66 3.92 3.40
CA ILE A 49 -6.29 5.20 3.08
C ILE A 49 -5.27 6.12 2.41
N HIS A 50 -5.67 6.68 1.28
CA HIS A 50 -4.89 7.65 0.51
C HIS A 50 -5.52 9.04 0.53
N LYS A 51 -4.70 10.08 0.30
CA LYS A 51 -5.10 11.48 0.12
C LYS A 51 -5.85 12.07 1.33
N VAL A 52 -5.45 11.73 2.53
CA VAL A 52 -5.93 12.33 3.78
C VAL A 52 -4.79 13.06 4.49
N ASP A 53 -5.14 14.11 5.23
CA ASP A 53 -4.24 14.75 6.19
C ASP A 53 -4.28 14.05 7.56
N ALA A 54 -3.46 14.51 8.50
CA ALA A 54 -3.38 13.93 9.83
C ALA A 54 -4.68 14.08 10.62
N VAL A 55 -5.44 15.16 10.43
CA VAL A 55 -6.72 15.38 11.11
C VAL A 55 -7.74 14.35 10.63
N ARG A 56 -7.88 14.20 9.31
CA ARG A 56 -8.80 13.22 8.74
C ARG A 56 -8.39 11.80 9.07
N ALA A 57 -7.10 11.48 9.02
CA ALA A 57 -6.58 10.16 9.41
C ALA A 57 -6.91 9.81 10.86
N ALA A 58 -6.75 10.76 11.79
CA ALA A 58 -7.11 10.57 13.20
C ALA A 58 -8.60 10.32 13.38
N MET A 59 -9.47 11.08 12.69
CA MET A 59 -10.92 10.87 12.71
C MET A 59 -11.31 9.48 12.20
N ILE A 60 -10.68 9.01 11.12
CA ILE A 60 -10.92 7.66 10.58
C ILE A 60 -10.47 6.60 11.59
N SER A 61 -9.28 6.74 12.17
CA SER A 61 -8.73 5.82 13.17
C SER A 61 -9.66 5.69 14.38
N GLU A 62 -10.10 6.82 14.95
CA GLU A 62 -11.00 6.86 16.10
C GLU A 62 -12.37 6.23 15.80
N ARG A 63 -12.93 6.55 14.63
CA ARG A 63 -14.24 6.05 14.20
C ARG A 63 -14.23 4.54 13.95
N THR A 64 -13.24 4.04 13.22
CA THR A 64 -13.24 2.66 12.72
C THR A 64 -12.60 1.68 13.69
N ARG A 65 -11.61 2.13 14.45
CA ARG A 65 -10.74 1.30 15.31
C ARG A 65 -10.08 0.14 14.55
N VAL A 66 -10.02 0.23 13.23
CA VAL A 66 -9.28 -0.70 12.37
C VAL A 66 -7.89 -0.14 12.13
N PRO A 67 -6.83 -0.96 12.22
CA PRO A 67 -5.46 -0.51 11.94
C PRO A 67 -5.35 0.14 10.55
N LEU A 68 -4.68 1.30 10.46
CA LEU A 68 -4.57 2.07 9.23
C LEU A 68 -3.21 1.87 8.55
N ILE A 69 -3.24 1.65 7.25
CA ILE A 69 -2.10 1.84 6.34
C ILE A 69 -2.32 3.19 5.66
N LEU A 70 -1.47 4.18 5.96
CA LEU A 70 -1.64 5.54 5.42
C LEU A 70 -0.72 5.78 4.24
N GLY A 71 -1.32 5.99 3.06
CA GLY A 71 -0.62 6.17 1.80
C GLY A 71 -0.19 7.62 1.58
N VAL A 72 1.10 7.83 1.36
CA VAL A 72 1.72 9.12 1.03
C VAL A 72 2.29 9.05 -0.38
N ALA A 73 1.82 9.92 -1.26
CA ALA A 73 2.40 10.04 -2.61
C ALA A 73 3.75 10.76 -2.53
N MET A 74 4.82 10.06 -2.90
CA MET A 74 6.20 10.54 -2.85
C MET A 74 6.62 11.10 -4.21
N ARG A 75 6.47 12.41 -4.42
CA ARG A 75 6.85 13.12 -5.66
C ARG A 75 8.14 13.90 -5.52
N GLN A 76 8.44 14.34 -4.31
CA GLN A 76 9.60 15.17 -3.98
C GLN A 76 9.99 14.93 -2.50
N PRO A 77 11.23 15.28 -2.10
CA PRO A 77 11.70 15.05 -0.73
C PRO A 77 10.84 15.68 0.36
N SER A 78 10.20 16.83 0.08
CA SER A 78 9.33 17.52 1.04
C SER A 78 8.06 16.72 1.41
N ASP A 79 7.64 15.73 0.60
CA ASP A 79 6.49 14.89 0.89
C ASP A 79 6.74 13.97 2.11
N LEU A 80 8.01 13.77 2.52
CA LEU A 80 8.36 13.10 3.77
C LEU A 80 7.78 13.79 5.00
N ALA A 81 7.56 15.11 4.96
CA ALA A 81 6.91 15.82 6.06
C ALA A 81 5.49 15.29 6.32
N MET A 82 4.74 14.95 5.26
CA MET A 82 3.42 14.33 5.40
C MET A 82 3.53 12.92 5.98
N ALA A 83 4.51 12.14 5.55
CA ALA A 83 4.73 10.79 6.10
C ALA A 83 4.99 10.85 7.62
N HIS A 84 5.87 11.75 8.07
CA HIS A 84 6.13 11.94 9.50
C HIS A 84 4.91 12.45 10.27
N ALA A 85 4.08 13.30 9.67
CA ALA A 85 2.84 13.77 10.30
C ALA A 85 1.81 12.65 10.47
N LEU A 86 1.76 11.69 9.56
CA LEU A 86 0.84 10.55 9.59
C LEU A 86 1.35 9.36 10.42
N GLU A 87 2.66 9.25 10.61
CA GLU A 87 3.28 8.12 11.31
C GLU A 87 2.70 7.81 12.70
N PRO A 88 2.41 8.80 13.58
CA PRO A 88 1.85 8.53 14.91
C PRO A 88 0.48 7.84 14.86
N ILE A 89 -0.29 8.07 13.79
CA ILE A 89 -1.67 7.58 13.60
C ILE A 89 -1.67 6.24 12.89
N ALA A 90 -0.73 6.02 11.95
CA ALA A 90 -0.65 4.84 11.13
C ALA A 90 -0.22 3.61 11.93
N GLU A 91 -0.74 2.43 11.60
CA GLU A 91 -0.08 1.15 11.92
C GLU A 91 1.12 0.94 11.01
N HIS A 92 0.95 1.25 9.71
CA HIS A 92 2.00 1.28 8.71
C HIS A 92 1.85 2.49 7.81
N LEU A 93 2.97 3.05 7.36
CA LEU A 93 2.98 3.99 6.24
C LEU A 93 3.12 3.22 4.92
N LEU A 94 2.59 3.78 3.85
CA LEU A 94 2.83 3.31 2.50
C LEU A 94 3.35 4.49 1.68
N LEU A 95 4.62 4.42 1.27
CA LEU A 95 5.27 5.44 0.46
C LEU A 95 5.08 5.06 -1.01
N ASP A 96 4.15 5.74 -1.65
CA ASP A 96 3.73 5.47 -3.03
C ASP A 96 4.50 6.36 -3.99
N ALA A 97 5.51 5.81 -4.63
CA ALA A 97 6.21 6.49 -5.70
C ALA A 97 5.26 6.65 -6.90
N PRO A 98 5.17 7.84 -7.53
CA PRO A 98 4.33 8.02 -8.69
C PRO A 98 4.78 7.08 -9.80
N GLU A 99 3.82 6.40 -10.44
CA GLU A 99 4.10 5.61 -11.63
C GLU A 99 4.80 6.49 -12.66
N SER A 100 5.87 5.99 -13.24
CA SER A 100 6.60 6.64 -14.32
C SER A 100 5.77 6.67 -15.60
N GLY A 101 4.76 7.55 -15.62
CA GLY A 101 4.01 7.92 -16.82
C GLY A 101 4.43 9.27 -17.38
N SER A 102 5.26 10.03 -16.63
CA SER A 102 5.75 11.36 -17.00
C SER A 102 7.20 11.38 -17.51
N GLY A 103 7.78 10.21 -17.80
CA GLY A 103 9.14 10.12 -18.38
C GLY A 103 10.30 10.17 -17.38
N SER A 104 10.06 10.36 -16.08
CA SER A 104 11.07 10.20 -15.03
C SER A 104 10.63 9.15 -14.02
N ALA A 105 11.40 8.09 -13.85
CA ALA A 105 11.23 7.16 -12.75
C ALA A 105 11.41 7.94 -11.43
N PHE A 106 10.62 7.61 -10.41
CA PHE A 106 10.82 8.15 -9.07
C PHE A 106 12.24 7.77 -8.61
N ASP A 107 12.96 8.77 -8.13
CA ASP A 107 14.30 8.54 -7.61
C ASP A 107 14.22 7.96 -6.18
N TRP A 108 14.38 6.65 -6.06
CA TRP A 108 14.38 5.97 -4.76
C TRP A 108 15.45 6.48 -3.79
N ASN A 109 16.48 7.19 -4.29
CA ASN A 109 17.49 7.80 -3.42
C ASN A 109 16.88 8.83 -2.44
N VAL A 110 15.72 9.42 -2.76
CA VAL A 110 14.97 10.28 -1.83
C VAL A 110 14.62 9.54 -0.53
N LEU A 111 14.46 8.22 -0.58
CA LEU A 111 14.13 7.39 0.58
C LEU A 111 15.36 6.75 1.23
N ARG A 112 16.55 6.96 0.68
CA ARG A 112 17.80 6.41 1.24
C ARG A 112 18.06 6.95 2.64
N GLY A 113 18.17 6.04 3.63
CA GLY A 113 18.41 6.41 5.02
C GLY A 113 17.22 7.06 5.74
N VAL A 114 16.04 7.06 5.16
CA VAL A 114 14.82 7.46 5.86
C VAL A 114 14.45 6.41 6.89
N HIS A 115 14.18 6.86 8.11
CA HIS A 115 13.80 6.00 9.22
C HIS A 115 12.43 6.41 9.77
N PHE A 116 11.58 5.41 9.96
CA PHE A 116 10.32 5.53 10.68
C PHE A 116 10.35 4.62 11.91
N ALA A 117 9.64 5.00 12.96
CA ALA A 117 9.51 4.18 14.15
C ALA A 117 8.69 2.90 13.88
N LYS A 118 7.83 2.92 12.86
CA LYS A 118 6.99 1.80 12.46
C LYS A 118 7.42 1.22 11.11
N PRO A 119 7.19 -0.10 10.87
CA PRO A 119 7.43 -0.67 9.55
C PRO A 119 6.58 0.02 8.47
N TRP A 120 7.14 0.16 7.29
CA TRP A 120 6.51 0.86 6.19
C TRP A 120 6.64 0.10 4.88
N PHE A 121 5.70 0.35 3.96
CA PHE A 121 5.68 -0.21 2.62
C PHE A 121 6.28 0.76 1.61
N LEU A 122 7.14 0.24 0.73
CA LEU A 122 7.47 0.88 -0.53
C LEU A 122 6.47 0.43 -1.59
N ALA A 123 5.85 1.38 -2.27
CA ALA A 123 4.91 1.16 -3.36
C ALA A 123 5.24 2.02 -4.57
N GLY A 124 4.46 1.83 -5.64
CA GLY A 124 4.57 2.60 -6.88
C GLY A 124 5.54 2.02 -7.90
N GLY A 125 5.02 1.58 -9.03
CA GLY A 125 5.81 1.10 -10.17
C GLY A 125 6.68 -0.12 -9.90
N LEU A 126 6.50 -0.84 -8.79
CA LEU A 126 7.28 -2.04 -8.49
C LEU A 126 6.93 -3.18 -9.44
N THR A 127 7.95 -3.90 -9.85
CA THR A 127 7.89 -5.05 -10.76
C THR A 127 8.86 -6.14 -10.30
N ILE A 128 8.76 -7.34 -10.88
CA ILE A 128 9.72 -8.44 -10.65
C ILE A 128 11.14 -8.00 -10.96
N ALA A 129 11.32 -7.15 -11.97
CA ALA A 129 12.64 -6.73 -12.46
C ALA A 129 13.32 -5.69 -11.54
N ASN A 130 12.55 -4.81 -10.88
CA ASN A 130 13.10 -3.65 -10.15
C ASN A 130 12.99 -3.74 -8.63
N VAL A 131 12.17 -4.63 -8.08
CA VAL A 131 11.87 -4.65 -6.64
C VAL A 131 13.11 -4.87 -5.77
N ARG A 132 14.07 -5.65 -6.21
CA ARG A 132 15.33 -5.89 -5.47
C ARG A 132 16.18 -4.62 -5.37
N GLU A 133 16.33 -3.93 -6.48
CA GLU A 133 17.05 -2.65 -6.54
C GLU A 133 16.36 -1.62 -5.64
N ALA A 134 15.04 -1.52 -5.74
CA ALA A 134 14.24 -0.62 -4.90
C ALA A 134 14.46 -0.88 -3.40
N ILE A 135 14.42 -2.14 -2.96
CA ILE A 135 14.69 -2.53 -1.57
C ILE A 135 16.13 -2.20 -1.19
N SER A 136 17.11 -2.49 -2.04
CA SER A 136 18.53 -2.23 -1.77
C SER A 136 18.82 -0.74 -1.59
N ILE A 137 18.18 0.13 -2.36
CA ILE A 137 18.36 1.58 -2.27
C ILE A 137 17.67 2.17 -1.05
N THR A 138 16.42 1.77 -0.80
CA THR A 138 15.56 2.40 0.19
C THR A 138 15.67 1.78 1.58
N GLY A 139 16.06 0.52 1.67
CA GLY A 139 15.98 -0.26 2.91
C GLY A 139 14.55 -0.58 3.35
N ALA A 140 13.57 -0.50 2.44
CA ALA A 140 12.17 -0.74 2.75
C ALA A 140 11.95 -2.12 3.38
N PRO A 141 11.33 -2.20 4.57
CA PRO A 141 11.08 -3.48 5.24
C PRO A 141 9.93 -4.27 4.61
N MET A 142 9.03 -3.59 3.89
CA MET A 142 7.88 -4.18 3.21
C MET A 142 7.67 -3.54 1.85
N VAL A 143 7.05 -4.26 0.93
CA VAL A 143 6.74 -3.76 -0.42
C VAL A 143 5.28 -4.00 -0.76
N ASP A 144 4.69 -3.08 -1.54
CA ASP A 144 3.35 -3.21 -2.12
C ASP A 144 3.43 -3.20 -3.64
N VAL A 145 2.73 -4.12 -4.28
CA VAL A 145 2.70 -4.24 -5.73
C VAL A 145 1.28 -4.42 -6.25
N SER A 146 0.94 -3.69 -7.29
CA SER A 146 -0.36 -3.82 -7.95
C SER A 146 -0.21 -4.17 -9.43
N SER A 147 0.09 -3.22 -10.30
CA SER A 147 0.16 -3.43 -11.75
C SER A 147 1.30 -4.36 -12.17
N GLY A 148 2.42 -4.38 -11.44
CA GLY A 148 3.58 -5.20 -11.75
C GLY A 148 3.37 -6.72 -11.72
N ILE A 149 2.23 -7.17 -11.20
CA ILE A 149 1.82 -8.58 -11.14
C ILE A 149 0.50 -8.85 -11.90
N GLU A 150 0.10 -7.94 -12.80
CA GLU A 150 -1.07 -8.09 -13.67
C GLU A 150 -0.66 -8.61 -15.06
N ASP A 151 -1.48 -9.48 -15.64
CA ASP A 151 -1.35 -9.85 -17.04
C ASP A 151 -2.10 -8.87 -17.94
N ILE A 152 -3.30 -8.51 -17.54
CA ILE A 152 -4.09 -7.42 -18.10
C ILE A 152 -4.62 -6.56 -16.96
N LEU A 153 -4.98 -5.32 -17.26
CA LEU A 153 -5.42 -4.34 -16.28
C LEU A 153 -6.54 -4.89 -15.36
N GLY A 154 -6.25 -4.96 -14.05
CA GLY A 154 -7.16 -5.46 -13.04
C GLY A 154 -7.12 -6.98 -12.81
N HIS A 155 -6.38 -7.75 -13.61
CA HIS A 155 -6.27 -9.21 -13.48
C HIS A 155 -4.88 -9.62 -13.02
N LYS A 156 -4.81 -10.13 -11.79
CA LYS A 156 -3.55 -10.60 -11.18
C LYS A 156 -3.16 -11.97 -11.73
N SER A 157 -1.86 -12.13 -12.05
CA SER A 157 -1.28 -13.40 -12.49
C SER A 157 -0.70 -14.17 -11.31
N PRO A 158 -1.17 -15.40 -11.02
CA PRO A 158 -0.57 -16.24 -9.98
C PRO A 158 0.92 -16.48 -10.19
N GLU A 159 1.36 -16.64 -11.45
CA GLU A 159 2.76 -16.84 -11.84
C GLU A 159 3.60 -15.62 -11.50
N LYS A 160 3.10 -14.41 -11.82
CA LYS A 160 3.78 -13.15 -11.49
C LYS A 160 3.80 -12.89 -10.00
N ILE A 161 2.74 -13.20 -9.27
CA ILE A 161 2.72 -13.12 -7.79
C ILE A 161 3.82 -14.02 -7.22
N ALA A 162 3.90 -15.28 -7.65
CA ALA A 162 4.91 -16.21 -7.19
C ALA A 162 6.34 -15.74 -7.55
N ALA A 163 6.52 -15.21 -8.76
CA ALA A 163 7.83 -14.68 -9.21
C ALA A 163 8.23 -13.42 -8.41
N PHE A 164 7.29 -12.51 -8.14
CA PHE A 164 7.53 -11.32 -7.35
C PHE A 164 7.93 -11.69 -5.91
N ASN A 165 7.19 -12.61 -5.27
CA ASN A 165 7.52 -13.09 -3.93
C ASN A 165 8.91 -13.71 -3.87
N ARG A 166 9.31 -14.53 -4.89
CA ARG A 166 10.69 -15.05 -4.97
C ARG A 166 11.71 -13.94 -5.09
N ALA A 167 11.42 -12.90 -5.89
CA ALA A 167 12.32 -11.77 -6.04
C ALA A 167 12.53 -11.00 -4.73
N VAL A 168 11.51 -10.91 -3.88
CA VAL A 168 11.58 -10.24 -2.57
C VAL A 168 12.27 -11.10 -1.52
N LEU A 169 11.89 -12.40 -1.41
CA LEU A 169 12.27 -13.26 -0.28
C LEU A 169 13.61 -13.97 -0.45
N HIS A 170 14.07 -14.13 -1.67
CA HIS A 170 15.33 -14.84 -1.98
C HIS A 170 16.29 -13.92 -2.74
N PRO A 171 16.99 -13.00 -2.05
CA PRO A 171 18.05 -12.24 -2.69
C PRO A 171 19.12 -13.24 -3.16
N THR A 172 19.38 -13.32 -4.48
CA THR A 172 20.52 -14.03 -4.99
C THR A 172 21.76 -13.32 -4.44
N HIS A 173 22.52 -14.03 -3.61
CA HIS A 173 23.86 -13.61 -3.26
C HIS A 173 24.66 -13.64 -4.57
N GLY A 174 24.93 -12.47 -5.14
CA GLY A 174 25.90 -12.29 -6.22
C GLY A 174 27.25 -12.01 -5.60
#